data_a90762e872d486615abd2207d3cb3115
#
_entry.id   a90762e872d486615abd2207d3cb3115
#
_cell.length_a   1.000
_cell.length_b   1.000
_cell.length_c   1.000
_cell.angle_alpha   90.00
_cell.angle_beta   90.00
_cell.angle_gamma   90.00
#
_symmetry.space_group_name_H-M   'P 1'
#
loop_
_entity.id
_entity.type
_entity.pdbx_description
1 polymer ?
#
loop_
_entity_poly.entity_id
_entity_poly.type
_entity_poly.pdbx_seq_one_letter_code
_entity_poly.pdbx_strand_id
1 'polypeptide(L)'
;PDLVIGFSNLQADIAASLIRAGVEVHIFNQRSISQVLNMIAVTGALVGATEKAAQLIATLEKILDEARQSASKFTIKPKVYFEEWDDPMMCSIRWAMELIELAGGTDCFPELSNFHSAKDRIVTSQQVVERQPDIIIGSWCGKKFQPEQVMSRERWADLSAVKHGFVREIKSADILQPGPSLITHGLKQIQAIIQEWQRFQAELV
;
A
#
# COMPACT_ATOMS: atom_id res chain seq x y z
N PRO A 1 28.32 13.39 -3.25
CA PRO A 1 27.22 13.23 -4.19
C PRO A 1 26.82 14.57 -4.77
N ASP A 2 26.38 14.62 -6.04
CA ASP A 2 25.91 15.85 -6.69
C ASP A 2 24.48 16.19 -6.26
N LEU A 3 23.71 15.19 -5.84
CA LEU A 3 22.34 15.32 -5.38
C LEU A 3 22.01 14.22 -4.36
N VAL A 4 21.33 14.58 -3.29
CA VAL A 4 20.72 13.63 -2.35
C VAL A 4 19.19 13.66 -2.51
N ILE A 5 18.59 12.50 -2.72
CA ILE A 5 17.14 12.33 -2.80
C ILE A 5 16.68 11.63 -1.54
N GLY A 6 15.65 12.19 -0.90
CA GLY A 6 15.03 11.62 0.29
C GLY A 6 13.52 11.46 0.16
N PHE A 7 12.93 10.79 1.14
CA PHE A 7 11.49 10.56 1.20
C PHE A 7 10.93 10.92 2.56
N SER A 8 9.87 11.74 2.53
CA SER A 8 9.03 12.12 3.64
C SER A 8 9.59 13.21 4.57
N ASN A 9 8.67 13.94 5.14
CA ASN A 9 8.91 14.99 6.14
C ASN A 9 9.65 14.49 7.40
N LEU A 10 9.69 13.17 7.64
CA LEU A 10 10.47 12.57 8.73
C LEU A 10 11.99 12.77 8.56
N GLN A 11 12.46 13.06 7.34
CA GLN A 11 13.86 13.34 7.04
C GLN A 11 14.21 14.84 7.02
N ALA A 12 13.31 15.72 7.50
CA ALA A 12 13.50 17.17 7.43
C ALA A 12 14.80 17.65 8.11
N ASP A 13 15.14 17.11 9.27
CA ASP A 13 16.35 17.51 10.01
C ASP A 13 17.63 17.02 9.29
N ILE A 14 17.58 15.83 8.68
CA ILE A 14 18.67 15.30 7.86
C ILE A 14 18.86 16.20 6.63
N ALA A 15 17.78 16.55 5.95
CA ALA A 15 17.81 17.44 4.79
C ALA A 15 18.40 18.83 5.17
N ALA A 16 17.96 19.41 6.28
CA ALA A 16 18.50 20.68 6.77
C ALA A 16 20.00 20.60 7.07
N SER A 17 20.47 19.50 7.63
CA SER A 17 21.89 19.30 7.93
C SER A 17 22.72 19.17 6.64
N LEU A 18 22.23 18.46 5.63
CA LEU A 18 22.87 18.32 4.33
C LEU A 18 22.94 19.66 3.58
N ILE A 19 21.84 20.43 3.59
CA ILE A 19 21.80 21.76 2.99
C ILE A 19 22.83 22.71 3.65
N ARG A 20 22.93 22.69 4.98
CA ARG A 20 23.97 23.49 5.70
C ARG A 20 25.39 23.06 5.35
N ALA A 21 25.59 21.79 4.95
CA ALA A 21 26.87 21.28 4.49
C ALA A 21 27.14 21.55 2.99
N GLY A 22 26.26 22.28 2.31
CA GLY A 22 26.42 22.66 0.89
C GLY A 22 26.05 21.55 -0.09
N VAL A 23 25.24 20.56 0.34
CA VAL A 23 24.79 19.44 -0.49
C VAL A 23 23.42 19.79 -1.09
N GLU A 24 23.25 19.57 -2.40
CA GLU A 24 21.95 19.67 -3.07
C GLU A 24 21.02 18.54 -2.58
N VAL A 25 19.79 18.90 -2.15
CA VAL A 25 18.84 17.95 -1.57
C VAL A 25 17.45 18.13 -2.16
N HIS A 26 16.83 17.03 -2.55
CA HIS A 26 15.42 17.00 -2.92
C HIS A 26 14.67 15.97 -2.08
N ILE A 27 13.66 16.40 -1.32
CA ILE A 27 12.83 15.52 -0.49
C ILE A 27 11.45 15.38 -1.11
N PHE A 28 11.11 14.17 -1.52
CA PHE A 28 9.77 13.82 -1.95
C PHE A 28 8.87 13.51 -0.75
N ASN A 29 7.56 13.71 -0.91
CA ASN A 29 6.57 13.43 0.14
C ASN A 29 5.31 12.79 -0.44
N GLN A 30 5.49 11.87 -1.39
CA GLN A 30 4.37 11.19 -2.05
C GLN A 30 3.60 10.29 -1.09
N ARG A 31 2.26 10.25 -1.26
CA ARG A 31 1.35 9.41 -0.49
C ARG A 31 0.34 8.67 -1.36
N SER A 32 0.19 9.07 -2.63
CA SER A 32 -0.72 8.48 -3.60
C SER A 32 0.01 7.89 -4.80
N ILE A 33 -0.64 7.04 -5.58
CA ILE A 33 -0.09 6.48 -6.82
C ILE A 33 0.28 7.60 -7.81
N SER A 34 -0.58 8.60 -7.97
CA SER A 34 -0.29 9.74 -8.87
C SER A 34 0.97 10.51 -8.44
N GLN A 35 1.17 10.68 -7.14
CA GLN A 35 2.37 11.33 -6.62
C GLN A 35 3.63 10.46 -6.79
N VAL A 36 3.50 9.13 -6.76
CA VAL A 36 4.62 8.22 -7.08
C VAL A 36 5.00 8.34 -8.56
N LEU A 37 4.04 8.39 -9.47
CA LEU A 37 4.31 8.62 -10.90
C LEU A 37 4.98 9.98 -11.14
N ASN A 38 4.51 11.04 -10.47
CA ASN A 38 5.14 12.34 -10.51
C ASN A 38 6.59 12.33 -9.96
N MET A 39 6.85 11.60 -8.87
CA MET A 39 8.20 11.42 -8.34
C MET A 39 9.13 10.79 -9.37
N ILE A 40 8.68 9.80 -10.14
CA ILE A 40 9.45 9.18 -11.23
C ILE A 40 9.78 10.23 -12.31
N ALA A 41 8.79 11.05 -12.72
CA ALA A 41 9.00 12.10 -13.71
C ALA A 41 10.03 13.13 -13.25
N VAL A 42 9.88 13.64 -12.02
CA VAL A 42 10.79 14.63 -11.43
C VAL A 42 12.21 14.05 -11.28
N THR A 43 12.32 12.82 -10.79
CA THR A 43 13.63 12.14 -10.66
C THR A 43 14.29 12.00 -12.03
N GLY A 44 13.53 11.58 -13.06
CA GLY A 44 14.03 11.50 -14.42
C GLY A 44 14.56 12.84 -14.96
N ALA A 45 13.87 13.93 -14.68
CA ALA A 45 14.31 15.28 -15.06
C ALA A 45 15.59 15.69 -14.33
N LEU A 46 15.66 15.46 -13.02
CA LEU A 46 16.82 15.80 -12.19
C LEU A 46 18.12 15.10 -12.62
N VAL A 47 18.01 13.87 -13.14
CA VAL A 47 19.18 13.07 -13.55
C VAL A 47 19.37 13.01 -15.08
N GLY A 48 18.66 13.83 -15.85
CA GLY A 48 18.76 13.86 -17.31
C GLY A 48 18.22 12.61 -18.03
N ALA A 49 17.26 11.89 -17.41
CA ALA A 49 16.70 10.65 -17.93
C ALA A 49 15.18 10.75 -18.21
N THR A 50 14.73 11.91 -18.70
CA THR A 50 13.30 12.23 -18.89
C THR A 50 12.58 11.22 -19.79
N GLU A 51 13.19 10.79 -20.90
CA GLU A 51 12.59 9.81 -21.81
C GLU A 51 12.39 8.44 -21.15
N LYS A 52 13.40 7.99 -20.38
CA LYS A 52 13.28 6.71 -19.62
C LYS A 52 12.18 6.79 -18.56
N ALA A 53 12.08 7.91 -17.88
CA ALA A 53 11.02 8.14 -16.90
C ALA A 53 9.64 8.12 -17.56
N ALA A 54 9.46 8.78 -18.70
CA ALA A 54 8.21 8.77 -19.46
C ALA A 54 7.81 7.36 -19.94
N GLN A 55 8.76 6.57 -20.44
CA GLN A 55 8.52 5.17 -20.83
C GLN A 55 8.11 4.29 -19.64
N LEU A 56 8.77 4.46 -18.49
CA LEU A 56 8.43 3.75 -17.28
C LEU A 56 7.01 4.12 -16.80
N ILE A 57 6.68 5.41 -16.75
CA ILE A 57 5.36 5.90 -16.36
C ILE A 57 4.29 5.30 -17.26
N ALA A 58 4.45 5.35 -18.59
CA ALA A 58 3.49 4.77 -19.54
C ALA A 58 3.28 3.26 -19.31
N THR A 59 4.35 2.54 -18.95
CA THR A 59 4.28 1.12 -18.61
C THR A 59 3.48 0.90 -17.33
N LEU A 60 3.72 1.72 -16.30
CA LEU A 60 3.01 1.62 -15.01
C LEU A 60 1.53 2.00 -15.15
N GLU A 61 1.21 3.05 -15.91
CA GLU A 61 -0.17 3.46 -16.21
C GLU A 61 -0.94 2.34 -16.91
N LYS A 62 -0.32 1.66 -17.88
CA LYS A 62 -0.92 0.49 -18.54
C LYS A 62 -1.26 -0.61 -17.53
N ILE A 63 -0.38 -0.93 -16.58
CA ILE A 63 -0.65 -1.93 -15.54
C ILE A 63 -1.84 -1.50 -14.67
N LEU A 64 -1.91 -0.23 -14.29
CA LEU A 64 -3.02 0.31 -13.50
C LEU A 64 -4.35 0.23 -14.25
N ASP A 65 -4.36 0.53 -15.56
CA ASP A 65 -5.56 0.44 -16.41
C ASP A 65 -6.02 -1.00 -16.61
N GLU A 66 -5.11 -1.93 -16.83
CA GLU A 66 -5.41 -3.37 -16.92
C GLU A 66 -6.01 -3.89 -15.59
N ALA A 67 -5.49 -3.44 -14.46
CA ALA A 67 -6.03 -3.79 -13.14
C ALA A 67 -7.47 -3.27 -12.97
N ARG A 68 -7.71 -2.01 -13.30
CA ARG A 68 -9.04 -1.38 -13.24
C ARG A 68 -10.06 -2.11 -14.12
N GLN A 69 -9.66 -2.47 -15.35
CA GLN A 69 -10.52 -3.22 -16.27
C GLN A 69 -10.83 -4.64 -15.75
N SER A 70 -9.85 -5.30 -15.12
CA SER A 70 -10.07 -6.61 -14.49
C SER A 70 -11.05 -6.50 -13.32
N ALA A 71 -10.84 -5.53 -12.45
CA ALA A 71 -11.67 -5.28 -11.27
C ALA A 71 -13.12 -4.91 -11.63
N SER A 72 -13.35 -4.25 -12.77
CA SER A 72 -14.71 -3.86 -13.21
C SER A 72 -15.64 -5.06 -13.49
N LYS A 73 -15.09 -6.27 -13.62
CA LYS A 73 -15.86 -7.50 -13.81
C LYS A 73 -16.39 -8.10 -12.51
N PHE A 74 -15.92 -7.63 -11.36
CA PHE A 74 -16.34 -8.14 -10.07
C PHE A 74 -17.67 -7.52 -9.64
N THR A 75 -18.64 -8.36 -9.31
CA THR A 75 -19.96 -7.94 -8.79
C THR A 75 -19.93 -7.68 -7.28
N ILE A 76 -19.06 -8.39 -6.57
CA ILE A 76 -18.89 -8.28 -5.12
C ILE A 76 -17.44 -7.83 -4.85
N LYS A 77 -17.26 -6.85 -3.98
CA LYS A 77 -15.96 -6.34 -3.58
C LYS A 77 -15.65 -6.75 -2.15
N PRO A 78 -14.55 -7.51 -1.89
CA PRO A 78 -14.18 -7.85 -0.53
C PRO A 78 -13.76 -6.61 0.26
N LYS A 79 -14.10 -6.59 1.55
CA LYS A 79 -13.55 -5.63 2.51
C LYS A 79 -12.15 -6.07 2.90
N VAL A 80 -11.16 -5.22 2.69
CA VAL A 80 -9.75 -5.51 2.95
C VAL A 80 -9.26 -4.67 4.11
N TYR A 81 -8.79 -5.31 5.16
CA TYR A 81 -7.98 -4.67 6.19
C TYR A 81 -6.50 -4.85 5.85
N PHE A 82 -5.82 -3.76 5.58
CA PHE A 82 -4.38 -3.75 5.34
C PHE A 82 -3.67 -3.21 6.58
N GLU A 83 -2.77 -4.02 7.15
CA GLU A 83 -2.02 -3.69 8.37
C GLU A 83 -0.55 -3.42 8.03
N GLU A 84 -0.15 -2.16 8.20
CA GLU A 84 1.21 -1.67 7.94
C GLU A 84 2.16 -1.90 9.13
N TRP A 85 1.59 -1.98 10.33
CA TRP A 85 2.29 -2.24 11.59
C TRP A 85 1.33 -2.79 12.63
N ASP A 86 1.84 -3.61 13.56
CA ASP A 86 1.02 -4.40 14.50
C ASP A 86 0.84 -3.77 15.89
N ASP A 87 1.82 -2.98 16.37
CA ASP A 87 1.74 -2.37 17.72
C ASP A 87 2.46 -1.00 17.75
N PRO A 88 1.69 0.11 17.80
CA PRO A 88 0.23 0.14 17.69
C PRO A 88 -0.25 -0.27 16.29
N MET A 89 -1.43 -0.89 16.21
CA MET A 89 -2.02 -1.31 14.94
C MET A 89 -2.22 -0.11 14.02
N MET A 90 -1.61 -0.17 12.84
CA MET A 90 -1.63 0.92 11.87
C MET A 90 -2.18 0.42 10.55
N CYS A 91 -3.23 1.08 10.06
CA CYS A 91 -3.82 0.74 8.77
C CYS A 91 -3.06 1.37 7.60
N SER A 92 -3.48 1.04 6.39
CA SER A 92 -2.83 1.34 5.12
C SER A 92 -2.50 2.81 4.89
N ILE A 93 -1.35 3.04 4.28
CA ILE A 93 -1.03 4.31 3.63
C ILE A 93 -1.90 4.48 2.38
N ARG A 94 -2.18 5.72 1.98
CA ARG A 94 -3.11 6.03 0.89
C ARG A 94 -2.86 5.26 -0.41
N TRP A 95 -1.62 5.13 -0.89
CA TRP A 95 -1.36 4.38 -2.13
C TRP A 95 -1.73 2.90 -2.01
N ALA A 96 -1.62 2.27 -0.80
CA ALA A 96 -2.05 0.89 -0.60
C ALA A 96 -3.58 0.78 -0.64
N MET A 97 -4.31 1.74 -0.07
CA MET A 97 -5.77 1.85 -0.24
C MET A 97 -6.15 1.97 -1.71
N GLU A 98 -5.49 2.86 -2.46
CA GLU A 98 -5.72 3.06 -3.91
C GLU A 98 -5.44 1.77 -4.70
N LEU A 99 -4.41 0.98 -4.33
CA LEU A 99 -4.11 -0.31 -4.96
C LEU A 99 -5.18 -1.36 -4.65
N ILE A 100 -5.70 -1.40 -3.43
CA ILE A 100 -6.81 -2.29 -3.04
C ILE A 100 -8.04 -2.00 -3.89
N GLU A 101 -8.40 -0.73 -4.06
CA GLU A 101 -9.53 -0.32 -4.90
C GLU A 101 -9.32 -0.67 -6.37
N LEU A 102 -8.13 -0.42 -6.91
CA LEU A 102 -7.76 -0.79 -8.28
C LEU A 102 -7.78 -2.31 -8.51
N ALA A 103 -7.48 -3.09 -7.49
CA ALA A 103 -7.55 -4.55 -7.55
C ALA A 103 -8.98 -5.09 -7.39
N GLY A 104 -9.97 -4.24 -7.09
CA GLY A 104 -11.37 -4.62 -6.95
C GLY A 104 -11.83 -4.94 -5.53
N GLY A 105 -11.05 -4.55 -4.51
CA GLY A 105 -11.46 -4.57 -3.11
C GLY A 105 -12.04 -3.23 -2.63
N THR A 106 -12.35 -3.17 -1.35
CA THR A 106 -12.72 -1.95 -0.63
C THR A 106 -11.90 -1.90 0.66
N ASP A 107 -11.14 -0.83 0.87
CA ASP A 107 -10.38 -0.67 2.12
C ASP A 107 -11.33 -0.51 3.32
N CYS A 108 -10.98 -1.10 4.47
CA CYS A 108 -11.79 -1.02 5.68
C CYS A 108 -11.82 0.37 6.31
N PHE A 109 -10.82 1.24 6.03
CA PHE A 109 -10.68 2.56 6.64
C PHE A 109 -10.45 3.66 5.59
N PRO A 110 -11.33 3.80 4.57
CA PRO A 110 -11.12 4.76 3.47
C PRO A 110 -11.07 6.21 3.96
N GLU A 111 -11.72 6.53 5.08
CA GLU A 111 -11.71 7.85 5.71
C GLU A 111 -10.30 8.27 6.19
N LEU A 112 -9.42 7.31 6.44
CA LEU A 112 -8.05 7.58 6.87
C LEU A 112 -7.08 7.86 5.71
N SER A 113 -7.52 7.74 4.47
CA SER A 113 -6.70 7.95 3.26
C SER A 113 -6.08 9.35 3.16
N ASN A 114 -6.69 10.35 3.78
CA ASN A 114 -6.21 11.73 3.76
C ASN A 114 -5.17 12.04 4.83
N PHE A 115 -4.94 11.13 5.77
CA PHE A 115 -3.95 11.33 6.83
C PHE A 115 -2.55 10.90 6.37
N HIS A 116 -1.63 11.85 6.35
CA HIS A 116 -0.26 11.63 5.90
C HIS A 116 0.62 10.98 6.96
N SER A 117 0.36 11.28 8.23
CA SER A 117 1.14 10.78 9.35
C SER A 117 0.69 9.37 9.77
N ALA A 118 1.66 8.52 10.05
CA ALA A 118 1.42 7.16 10.56
C ALA A 118 0.57 7.15 11.85
N LYS A 119 0.85 8.07 12.77
CA LYS A 119 0.12 8.19 14.05
C LYS A 119 -1.38 8.49 13.88
N ASP A 120 -1.77 9.11 12.77
CA ASP A 120 -3.15 9.49 12.49
C ASP A 120 -3.93 8.34 11.79
N ARG A 121 -3.24 7.21 11.52
CA ARG A 121 -3.78 5.99 10.92
C ARG A 121 -3.76 4.80 11.88
N ILE A 122 -3.57 5.07 13.18
CA ILE A 122 -3.67 4.06 14.23
C ILE A 122 -5.14 3.69 14.43
N VAL A 123 -5.41 2.38 14.48
CA VAL A 123 -6.73 1.82 14.69
C VAL A 123 -6.71 0.84 15.86
N THR A 124 -7.86 0.61 16.46
CA THR A 124 -8.02 -0.38 17.54
C THR A 124 -8.50 -1.72 16.99
N SER A 125 -8.23 -2.80 17.74
CA SER A 125 -8.76 -4.14 17.44
C SER A 125 -10.28 -4.13 17.30
N GLN A 126 -10.98 -3.40 18.17
CA GLN A 126 -12.43 -3.28 18.11
C GLN A 126 -12.91 -2.63 16.80
N GLN A 127 -12.26 -1.55 16.33
CA GLN A 127 -12.60 -0.89 15.07
C GLN A 127 -12.45 -1.86 13.90
N VAL A 128 -11.41 -2.69 13.86
CA VAL A 128 -11.23 -3.70 12.80
C VAL A 128 -12.34 -4.74 12.85
N VAL A 129 -12.70 -5.23 14.08
CA VAL A 129 -13.80 -6.18 14.26
C VAL A 129 -15.14 -5.59 13.79
N GLU A 130 -15.41 -4.31 14.05
CA GLU A 130 -16.63 -3.62 13.58
C GLU A 130 -16.70 -3.49 12.05
N ARG A 131 -15.56 -3.39 11.37
CA ARG A 131 -15.48 -3.32 9.89
C ARG A 131 -15.72 -4.67 9.22
N GLN A 132 -15.54 -5.79 9.94
CA GLN A 132 -15.76 -7.14 9.41
C GLN A 132 -15.00 -7.38 8.09
N PRO A 133 -13.66 -7.40 8.10
CA PRO A 133 -12.87 -7.66 6.90
C PRO A 133 -13.09 -9.07 6.35
N ASP A 134 -13.16 -9.18 5.03
CA ASP A 134 -13.16 -10.43 4.28
C ASP A 134 -11.75 -10.92 3.99
N ILE A 135 -10.80 -10.00 3.93
CA ILE A 135 -9.38 -10.24 3.69
C ILE A 135 -8.56 -9.39 4.67
N ILE A 136 -7.53 -9.98 5.25
CA ILE A 136 -6.51 -9.27 6.03
C ILE A 136 -5.18 -9.40 5.30
N ILE A 137 -4.54 -8.27 5.01
CA ILE A 137 -3.21 -8.20 4.41
C ILE A 137 -2.26 -7.55 5.41
N GLY A 138 -1.25 -8.27 5.86
CA GLY A 138 -0.19 -7.73 6.69
C GLY A 138 1.05 -7.38 5.87
N SER A 139 1.62 -6.21 6.12
CA SER A 139 2.85 -5.75 5.47
C SER A 139 3.69 -4.96 6.47
N TRP A 140 4.21 -5.66 7.48
CA TRP A 140 4.94 -4.99 8.56
C TRP A 140 6.30 -4.49 8.09
N CYS A 141 6.52 -3.19 8.26
CA CYS A 141 7.75 -2.56 7.81
C CYS A 141 8.95 -2.98 8.66
N GLY A 142 9.93 -3.63 8.02
CA GLY A 142 11.18 -4.02 8.69
C GLY A 142 11.11 -5.26 9.59
N LYS A 143 9.95 -5.92 9.71
CA LYS A 143 9.83 -7.20 10.44
C LYS A 143 8.97 -8.22 9.71
N LYS A 144 9.11 -9.49 10.09
CA LYS A 144 8.34 -10.59 9.52
C LYS A 144 6.89 -10.52 10.01
N PHE A 145 5.94 -10.60 9.09
CA PHE A 145 4.53 -10.77 9.40
C PHE A 145 4.29 -12.13 10.08
N GLN A 146 3.42 -12.16 11.10
CA GLN A 146 3.08 -13.35 11.87
C GLN A 146 1.56 -13.56 11.82
N PRO A 147 1.05 -14.36 10.88
CA PRO A 147 -0.39 -14.60 10.72
C PRO A 147 -1.04 -15.10 12.01
N GLU A 148 -0.36 -15.99 12.75
CA GLU A 148 -0.86 -16.59 13.99
C GLU A 148 -1.09 -15.52 15.08
N GLN A 149 -0.18 -14.54 15.18
CA GLN A 149 -0.33 -13.41 16.10
C GLN A 149 -1.56 -12.57 15.75
N VAL A 150 -1.80 -12.35 14.46
CA VAL A 150 -2.96 -11.58 13.99
C VAL A 150 -4.25 -12.35 14.24
N MET A 151 -4.29 -13.63 13.88
CA MET A 151 -5.48 -14.49 14.07
C MET A 151 -5.84 -14.73 15.53
N SER A 152 -4.86 -14.70 16.46
CA SER A 152 -5.07 -14.92 17.88
C SER A 152 -5.54 -13.70 18.66
N ARG A 153 -5.70 -12.55 18.02
CA ARG A 153 -6.23 -11.34 18.67
C ARG A 153 -7.66 -11.56 19.17
N GLU A 154 -7.99 -10.92 20.28
CA GLU A 154 -9.30 -11.04 20.88
C GLU A 154 -10.43 -10.70 19.90
N ARG A 155 -11.42 -11.58 19.75
CA ARG A 155 -12.58 -11.50 18.86
C ARG A 155 -12.27 -11.60 17.35
N TRP A 156 -11.02 -11.83 16.94
CA TRP A 156 -10.68 -11.95 15.53
C TRP A 156 -10.99 -13.33 14.94
N ALA A 157 -11.08 -14.36 15.79
CA ALA A 157 -11.47 -15.70 15.35
C ALA A 157 -12.83 -15.74 14.63
N ASP A 158 -13.71 -14.76 14.92
CA ASP A 158 -15.03 -14.63 14.30
C ASP A 158 -15.05 -13.86 12.98
N LEU A 159 -13.97 -13.18 12.62
CA LEU A 159 -13.87 -12.45 11.35
C LEU A 159 -13.89 -13.40 10.15
N SER A 160 -14.59 -13.01 9.08
CA SER A 160 -14.64 -13.75 7.81
C SER A 160 -13.25 -14.09 7.28
N ALA A 161 -12.34 -13.11 7.28
CA ALA A 161 -10.96 -13.29 6.87
C ALA A 161 -10.24 -14.41 7.62
N VAL A 162 -10.45 -14.53 8.92
CA VAL A 162 -9.80 -15.56 9.75
C VAL A 162 -10.47 -16.91 9.57
N LYS A 163 -11.82 -16.98 9.63
CA LYS A 163 -12.59 -18.22 9.44
C LYS A 163 -12.30 -18.91 8.12
N HIS A 164 -12.14 -18.14 7.06
CA HIS A 164 -11.93 -18.66 5.70
C HIS A 164 -10.46 -18.64 5.28
N GLY A 165 -9.55 -18.29 6.18
CA GLY A 165 -8.12 -18.34 5.92
C GLY A 165 -7.60 -17.28 4.97
N PHE A 166 -8.25 -16.11 4.84
CA PHE A 166 -7.81 -14.99 4.02
C PHE A 166 -6.95 -13.99 4.81
N VAL A 167 -5.95 -14.52 5.52
CA VAL A 167 -4.89 -13.72 6.16
C VAL A 167 -3.61 -13.93 5.36
N ARG A 168 -3.09 -12.87 4.72
CA ARG A 168 -1.99 -12.93 3.76
C ARG A 168 -0.90 -11.93 4.11
N GLU A 169 0.34 -12.24 3.71
CA GLU A 169 1.46 -11.29 3.77
C GLU A 169 1.75 -10.75 2.37
N ILE A 170 1.98 -9.44 2.28
CA ILE A 170 2.70 -8.82 1.16
C ILE A 170 3.94 -8.16 1.75
N LYS A 171 5.11 -8.47 1.22
CA LYS A 171 6.37 -7.92 1.73
C LYS A 171 6.39 -6.39 1.62
N SER A 172 6.85 -5.72 2.67
CA SER A 172 6.93 -4.26 2.70
C SER A 172 7.80 -3.68 1.57
N ALA A 173 8.81 -4.42 1.12
CA ALA A 173 9.62 -4.05 -0.03
C ALA A 173 8.81 -3.97 -1.34
N ASP A 174 7.74 -4.74 -1.47
CA ASP A 174 6.91 -4.78 -2.68
C ASP A 174 5.82 -3.70 -2.70
N ILE A 175 5.32 -3.27 -1.52
CA ILE A 175 4.12 -2.42 -1.46
C ILE A 175 4.28 -1.15 -0.63
N LEU A 176 5.18 -1.11 0.35
CA LEU A 176 5.37 0.06 1.22
C LEU A 176 6.52 0.97 0.76
N GLN A 177 7.32 0.55 -0.24
CA GLN A 177 8.34 1.40 -0.84
C GLN A 177 7.71 2.30 -1.90
N PRO A 178 7.84 3.63 -1.79
CA PRO A 178 7.17 4.58 -2.70
C PRO A 178 7.87 4.66 -4.07
N GLY A 179 7.78 3.60 -4.85
CA GLY A 179 8.43 3.45 -6.15
C GLY A 179 7.67 2.48 -7.07
N PRO A 180 8.25 2.12 -8.24
CA PRO A 180 7.59 1.25 -9.22
C PRO A 180 7.12 -0.10 -8.69
N SER A 181 7.80 -0.64 -7.65
CA SER A 181 7.50 -1.96 -7.07
C SER A 181 6.08 -2.08 -6.56
N LEU A 182 5.52 -1.01 -5.98
CA LEU A 182 4.14 -1.03 -5.48
C LEU A 182 3.11 -1.33 -6.59
N ILE A 183 3.39 -0.93 -7.84
CA ILE A 183 2.55 -1.20 -9.01
C ILE A 183 2.91 -2.54 -9.65
N THR A 184 4.20 -2.80 -9.87
CA THR A 184 4.66 -3.98 -10.62
C THR A 184 4.58 -5.29 -9.82
N HIS A 185 4.69 -5.23 -8.49
CA HIS A 185 4.67 -6.38 -7.57
C HIS A 185 3.53 -6.30 -6.56
N GLY A 186 3.39 -5.19 -5.85
CA GLY A 186 2.37 -5.03 -4.81
C GLY A 186 0.94 -5.19 -5.35
N LEU A 187 0.58 -4.45 -6.40
CA LEU A 187 -0.74 -4.54 -7.03
C LEU A 187 -1.05 -5.97 -7.52
N LYS A 188 -0.09 -6.65 -8.15
CA LYS A 188 -0.29 -8.02 -8.65
C LYS A 188 -0.59 -8.99 -7.51
N GLN A 189 0.07 -8.84 -6.36
CA GLN A 189 -0.18 -9.68 -5.19
C GLN A 189 -1.57 -9.41 -4.61
N ILE A 190 -1.99 -8.14 -4.50
CA ILE A 190 -3.36 -7.80 -4.08
C ILE A 190 -4.38 -8.40 -5.05
N GLN A 191 -4.17 -8.25 -6.36
CA GLN A 191 -5.05 -8.84 -7.38
C GLN A 191 -5.17 -10.36 -7.23
N ALA A 192 -4.06 -11.06 -7.01
CA ALA A 192 -4.06 -12.50 -6.83
C ALA A 192 -4.88 -12.92 -5.59
N ILE A 193 -4.73 -12.21 -4.47
CA ILE A 193 -5.47 -12.46 -3.22
C ILE A 193 -6.97 -12.20 -3.44
N ILE A 194 -7.34 -11.09 -4.08
CA ILE A 194 -8.75 -10.78 -4.35
C ILE A 194 -9.36 -11.77 -5.32
N GLN A 195 -8.64 -12.19 -6.37
CA GLN A 195 -9.11 -13.22 -7.30
C GLN A 195 -9.30 -14.59 -6.63
N GLU A 196 -8.43 -14.95 -5.67
CA GLU A 196 -8.58 -16.14 -4.86
C GLU A 196 -9.88 -16.08 -4.03
N TRP A 197 -10.12 -14.95 -3.39
CA TRP A 197 -11.35 -14.71 -2.64
C TRP A 197 -12.60 -14.74 -3.53
N GLN A 198 -12.55 -14.17 -4.72
CA GLN A 198 -13.66 -14.21 -5.69
C GLN A 198 -14.01 -15.66 -6.10
N ARG A 199 -13.00 -16.50 -6.33
CA ARG A 199 -13.23 -17.94 -6.64
C ARG A 199 -13.86 -18.67 -5.45
N PHE A 200 -13.35 -18.42 -4.25
CA PHE A 200 -13.94 -18.96 -3.01
C PHE A 200 -15.41 -18.57 -2.86
N GLN A 201 -15.78 -17.30 -3.11
CA GLN A 201 -17.17 -16.87 -3.05
C GLN A 201 -18.06 -17.58 -4.10
N ALA A 202 -17.54 -17.83 -5.29
CA ALA A 202 -18.28 -18.54 -6.33
C ALA A 202 -18.52 -20.03 -6.00
N GLU A 203 -17.69 -20.64 -5.14
CA GLU A 203 -17.84 -22.03 -4.69
C GLU A 203 -18.86 -22.17 -3.53
N LEU A 204 -19.23 -21.06 -2.88
CA LEU A 204 -20.21 -21.06 -1.79
C LEU A 204 -21.66 -20.90 -2.27
N VAL A 205 -21.85 -20.56 -3.53
CA VAL A 205 -23.18 -20.36 -4.19
C VAL A 205 -23.52 -21.55 -5.05
#